data_9df3362408af077cc3639f8f9dae4c88
#
_entry.id   9df3362408af077cc3639f8f9dae4c88
#
_cell.length_a   1.000
_cell.length_b   1.000
_cell.length_c   1.000
_cell.angle_alpha   90.00
_cell.angle_beta   90.00
_cell.angle_gamma   90.00
#
_symmetry.space_group_name_H-M   'P 1'
#
loop_
_entity.id
_entity.type
_entity.pdbx_description
1 polymer ?
#
loop_
_entity_poly.entity_id
_entity_poly.type
_entity_poly.pdbx_seq_one_letter_code
_entity_poly.pdbx_strand_id
1 'polypeptide(L)'
;DAPKIPPAMVSEAAFAKRRDTSVEDTMLTALSQFVVKRGDLKTVIAGYPWFLDWGRDTLIALRGLVVGNFRPEAEAIILQFASYADRGTIPNMIFGGNADNRDTSDAQLWLFTACSDLCRAEGGFSFLEQQVRNGKTLLESLISLAEGLIAGTPNGIAVDPESMLVFSPSH
;
A
#
# COMPACT_ATOMS: atom_id res chain seq x y z
N ASP A 1 -0.08 22.63 20.57
CA ASP A 1 -1.55 22.76 20.38
C ASP A 1 -1.92 22.07 19.07
N ALA A 2 -2.55 20.91 19.18
CA ALA A 2 -3.13 20.24 18.03
C ALA A 2 -4.31 21.08 17.51
N PRO A 3 -4.48 21.26 16.19
CA PRO A 3 -5.59 21.99 15.65
C PRO A 3 -6.89 21.32 16.08
N LYS A 4 -7.77 22.05 16.75
CA LYS A 4 -9.12 21.59 17.07
C LYS A 4 -9.90 21.43 15.77
N ILE A 5 -10.09 20.20 15.32
CA ILE A 5 -10.98 19.88 14.20
C ILE A 5 -12.39 20.21 14.68
N PRO A 6 -13.13 21.14 14.01
CA PRO A 6 -14.50 21.40 14.36
C PRO A 6 -15.31 20.11 14.17
N PRO A 7 -16.27 19.80 15.06
CA PRO A 7 -17.15 18.67 14.87
C PRO A 7 -17.82 18.84 13.51
N ALA A 8 -17.66 17.84 12.63
CA ALA A 8 -18.35 17.84 11.34
C ALA A 8 -19.85 17.91 11.64
N MET A 9 -20.47 19.03 11.33
CA MET A 9 -21.93 19.18 11.37
C MET A 9 -22.50 18.31 10.25
N VAL A 10 -22.65 17.01 10.54
CA VAL A 10 -23.37 16.11 9.64
C VAL A 10 -24.84 16.50 9.77
N SER A 11 -25.40 17.10 8.73
CA SER A 11 -26.82 17.50 8.74
C SER A 11 -27.71 16.25 8.91
N GLU A 12 -28.84 16.40 9.60
CA GLU A 12 -29.83 15.32 9.73
C GLU A 12 -30.26 14.74 8.38
N ALA A 13 -30.28 15.57 7.32
CA ALA A 13 -30.53 15.13 5.94
C ALA A 13 -29.47 14.18 5.40
N ALA A 14 -28.18 14.37 5.78
CA ALA A 14 -27.11 13.45 5.40
C ALA A 14 -27.21 12.13 6.16
N PHE A 15 -27.68 12.15 7.41
CA PHE A 15 -27.99 10.93 8.18
C PHE A 15 -29.20 10.17 7.62
N ALA A 16 -30.27 10.87 7.23
CA ALA A 16 -31.45 10.27 6.62
C ALA A 16 -31.11 9.59 5.27
N LYS A 17 -30.31 10.25 4.44
CA LYS A 17 -29.84 9.70 3.15
C LYS A 17 -28.99 8.44 3.31
N ARG A 18 -28.25 8.27 4.43
CA ARG A 18 -27.46 7.08 4.75
C ARG A 18 -28.30 5.87 5.15
N ARG A 19 -29.56 6.05 5.58
CA ARG A 19 -30.44 4.95 5.97
C ARG A 19 -30.99 4.16 4.78
N ASP A 20 -31.02 4.77 3.60
CA ASP A 20 -31.53 4.15 2.36
C ASP A 20 -30.43 3.54 1.47
N THR A 21 -29.14 3.62 1.91
CA THR A 21 -28.02 2.99 1.17
C THR A 21 -27.84 1.54 1.60
N SER A 22 -27.52 0.68 0.64
CA SER A 22 -27.17 -0.70 0.95
C SER A 22 -25.92 -0.79 1.84
N VAL A 23 -25.74 -1.88 2.56
CA VAL A 23 -24.51 -2.14 3.32
C VAL A 23 -23.29 -2.09 2.39
N GLU A 24 -23.43 -2.67 1.21
CA GLU A 24 -22.37 -2.67 0.18
C GLU A 24 -21.97 -1.24 -0.23
N ASP A 25 -22.94 -0.40 -0.59
CA ASP A 25 -22.67 1.00 -0.97
C ASP A 25 -22.01 1.79 0.18
N THR A 26 -22.44 1.51 1.41
CA THR A 26 -21.86 2.12 2.60
C THR A 26 -20.40 1.70 2.79
N MET A 27 -20.10 0.41 2.61
CA MET A 27 -18.73 -0.12 2.70
C MET A 27 -17.84 0.44 1.59
N LEU A 28 -18.31 0.48 0.35
CA LEU A 28 -17.57 1.07 -0.77
C LEU A 28 -17.29 2.56 -0.56
N THR A 29 -18.27 3.29 -0.04
CA THR A 29 -18.10 4.70 0.32
C THR A 29 -17.04 4.87 1.42
N ALA A 30 -17.11 4.05 2.47
CA ALA A 30 -16.12 4.08 3.54
C ALA A 30 -14.72 3.74 3.01
N LEU A 31 -14.60 2.71 2.18
CA LEU A 31 -13.35 2.29 1.57
C LEU A 31 -12.70 3.42 0.76
N SER A 32 -13.50 4.13 -0.05
CA SER A 32 -13.01 5.26 -0.85
C SER A 32 -12.44 6.41 -0.02
N GLN A 33 -12.91 6.59 1.22
CA GLN A 33 -12.47 7.67 2.12
C GLN A 33 -11.06 7.46 2.68
N PHE A 34 -10.55 6.22 2.67
CA PHE A 34 -9.18 5.93 3.12
C PHE A 34 -8.13 6.25 2.07
N VAL A 35 -8.54 6.36 0.79
CA VAL A 35 -7.61 6.63 -0.31
C VAL A 35 -7.36 8.12 -0.41
N VAL A 36 -6.10 8.52 -0.29
CA VAL A 36 -5.67 9.92 -0.37
C VAL A 36 -4.65 10.13 -1.47
N LYS A 37 -4.54 11.38 -1.94
CA LYS A 37 -3.56 11.79 -2.93
C LYS A 37 -2.17 11.93 -2.29
N ARG A 38 -1.14 11.37 -2.95
CA ARG A 38 0.27 11.57 -2.61
C ARG A 38 1.06 11.96 -3.87
N GLY A 39 1.36 13.24 -4.01
CA GLY A 39 1.94 13.75 -5.25
C GLY A 39 1.02 13.48 -6.44
N ASP A 40 1.53 12.79 -7.46
CA ASP A 40 0.77 12.36 -8.63
C ASP A 40 0.13 10.99 -8.48
N LEU A 41 0.44 10.29 -7.40
CA LEU A 41 -0.04 8.95 -7.08
C LEU A 41 -0.99 8.96 -5.88
N LYS A 42 -1.29 7.82 -5.32
CA LYS A 42 -2.21 7.64 -4.20
C LYS A 42 -1.58 6.81 -3.08
N THR A 43 -2.17 6.89 -1.89
CA THR A 43 -1.81 6.08 -0.73
C THR A 43 -3.05 5.86 0.14
N VAL A 44 -2.89 5.05 1.19
CA VAL A 44 -3.84 4.89 2.28
C VAL A 44 -3.21 5.38 3.57
N ILE A 45 -3.94 6.15 4.36
CA ILE A 45 -3.50 6.61 5.68
C ILE A 45 -3.97 5.59 6.74
N ALA A 46 -3.04 5.01 7.48
CA ALA A 46 -3.35 4.11 8.57
C ALA A 46 -4.16 4.84 9.66
N GLY A 47 -5.27 4.23 10.09
CA GLY A 47 -6.19 4.84 11.06
C GLY A 47 -6.63 6.25 10.67
N TYR A 48 -6.97 6.44 9.40
CA TYR A 48 -7.33 7.74 8.81
C TYR A 48 -8.22 8.59 9.74
N PRO A 49 -7.90 9.88 9.97
CA PRO A 49 -6.82 10.69 9.37
C PRO A 49 -5.57 10.84 10.26
N TRP A 50 -5.37 9.98 11.25
CA TRP A 50 -4.50 10.23 12.41
C TRP A 50 -3.04 9.83 12.21
N PHE A 51 -2.77 8.79 11.42
CA PHE A 51 -1.41 8.29 11.22
C PHE A 51 -0.88 8.63 9.84
N LEU A 52 0.25 8.05 9.50
CA LEU A 52 0.91 8.22 8.21
C LEU A 52 0.55 7.05 7.29
N ASP A 53 1.10 7.06 6.08
CA ASP A 53 1.04 5.93 5.18
C ASP A 53 2.09 4.88 5.56
N TRP A 54 1.61 3.89 6.30
CA TRP A 54 2.39 2.73 6.68
C TRP A 54 2.33 1.69 5.57
N GLY A 55 3.50 1.16 5.19
CA GLY A 55 3.62 0.22 4.06
C GLY A 55 2.78 -1.03 4.24
N ARG A 56 2.88 -1.70 5.39
CA ARG A 56 2.07 -2.87 5.71
C ARG A 56 0.57 -2.60 5.63
N ASP A 57 0.11 -1.58 6.35
CA ASP A 57 -1.32 -1.22 6.43
C ASP A 57 -1.89 -0.89 5.05
N THR A 58 -1.16 -0.07 4.29
CA THR A 58 -1.54 0.34 2.95
C THR A 58 -1.63 -0.85 2.00
N LEU A 59 -0.61 -1.71 1.98
CA LEU A 59 -0.54 -2.84 1.04
C LEU A 59 -1.53 -3.95 1.37
N ILE A 60 -1.83 -4.19 2.65
CA ILE A 60 -2.90 -5.10 3.07
C ILE A 60 -4.27 -4.57 2.65
N ALA A 61 -4.51 -3.25 2.82
CA ALA A 61 -5.77 -2.61 2.44
C ALA A 61 -6.06 -2.70 0.93
N LEU A 62 -5.04 -2.85 0.08
CA LEU A 62 -5.19 -2.99 -1.37
C LEU A 62 -6.10 -4.15 -1.78
N ARG A 63 -6.13 -5.24 -1.02
CA ARG A 63 -7.03 -6.37 -1.27
C ARG A 63 -8.49 -5.92 -1.26
N GLY A 64 -8.86 -5.07 -0.30
CA GLY A 64 -10.18 -4.46 -0.24
C GLY A 64 -10.45 -3.54 -1.43
N LEU A 65 -9.47 -2.74 -1.84
CA LEU A 65 -9.60 -1.86 -3.01
C LEU A 65 -9.79 -2.65 -4.31
N VAL A 66 -9.05 -3.73 -4.51
CA VAL A 66 -9.19 -4.60 -5.69
C VAL A 66 -10.56 -5.24 -5.73
N VAL A 67 -11.05 -5.80 -4.61
CA VAL A 67 -12.39 -6.40 -4.51
C VAL A 67 -13.48 -5.35 -4.69
N GLY A 68 -13.29 -4.15 -4.14
CA GLY A 68 -14.21 -3.01 -4.30
C GLY A 68 -14.18 -2.35 -5.67
N ASN A 69 -13.39 -2.89 -6.61
CA ASN A 69 -13.21 -2.37 -7.97
C ASN A 69 -12.57 -0.96 -8.05
N PHE A 70 -11.75 -0.60 -7.05
CA PHE A 70 -10.91 0.60 -7.04
C PHE A 70 -9.53 0.31 -7.67
N ARG A 71 -9.52 -0.30 -8.85
CA ARG A 71 -8.28 -0.74 -9.53
C ARG A 71 -7.31 0.40 -9.83
N PRO A 72 -7.73 1.54 -10.39
CA PRO A 72 -6.82 2.67 -10.65
C PRO A 72 -6.16 3.20 -9.37
N GLU A 73 -6.87 3.15 -8.24
CA GLU A 73 -6.33 3.51 -6.94
C GLU A 73 -5.30 2.49 -6.46
N ALA A 74 -5.61 1.20 -6.61
CA ALA A 74 -4.69 0.12 -6.25
C ALA A 74 -3.40 0.18 -7.08
N GLU A 75 -3.50 0.38 -8.40
CA GLU A 75 -2.35 0.59 -9.29
C GLU A 75 -1.47 1.76 -8.82
N ALA A 76 -2.08 2.92 -8.59
CA ALA A 76 -1.37 4.12 -8.17
C ALA A 76 -0.63 3.92 -6.82
N ILE A 77 -1.23 3.16 -5.89
CA ILE A 77 -0.62 2.84 -4.59
C ILE A 77 0.55 1.86 -4.77
N ILE A 78 0.38 0.80 -5.58
CA ILE A 78 1.47 -0.15 -5.87
C ILE A 78 2.66 0.59 -6.49
N LEU A 79 2.43 1.43 -7.50
CA LEU A 79 3.47 2.21 -8.16
C LEU A 79 4.15 3.19 -7.18
N GLN A 80 3.38 3.76 -6.23
CA GLN A 80 3.93 4.63 -5.18
C GLN A 80 4.95 3.87 -4.33
N PHE A 81 4.61 2.71 -3.77
CA PHE A 81 5.53 1.93 -2.93
C PHE A 81 6.67 1.30 -3.74
N ALA A 82 6.40 0.78 -4.93
CA ALA A 82 7.43 0.23 -5.81
C ALA A 82 8.50 1.25 -6.22
N SER A 83 8.13 2.54 -6.31
CA SER A 83 9.08 3.61 -6.62
C SER A 83 10.16 3.83 -5.56
N TYR A 84 9.95 3.32 -4.36
CA TYR A 84 10.90 3.35 -3.24
C TYR A 84 11.62 2.01 -3.03
N ALA A 85 11.39 1.01 -3.89
CA ALA A 85 12.05 -0.29 -3.76
C ALA A 85 13.57 -0.13 -3.88
N ASP A 86 14.31 -0.59 -2.88
CA ASP A 86 15.76 -0.55 -2.83
C ASP A 86 16.32 -1.73 -2.02
N ARG A 87 17.28 -2.45 -2.61
CA ARG A 87 18.05 -3.54 -1.96
C ARG A 87 17.18 -4.49 -1.11
N GLY A 88 16.07 -4.98 -1.67
CA GLY A 88 15.18 -5.93 -1.00
C GLY A 88 14.20 -5.32 0.00
N THR A 89 14.15 -3.99 0.13
CA THR A 89 13.27 -3.28 1.08
C THR A 89 12.37 -2.27 0.40
N ILE A 90 11.25 -1.98 1.04
CA ILE A 90 10.40 -0.81 0.78
C ILE A 90 10.20 -0.02 2.09
N PRO A 91 9.71 1.21 2.05
CA PRO A 91 9.44 1.96 3.28
C PRO A 91 8.44 1.24 4.18
N ASN A 92 8.76 1.18 5.48
CA ASN A 92 7.78 0.84 6.51
C ASN A 92 6.76 1.97 6.68
N MET A 93 7.23 3.21 6.56
CA MET A 93 6.42 4.41 6.72
C MET A 93 6.96 5.52 5.81
N ILE A 94 6.05 6.33 5.25
CA ILE A 94 6.40 7.54 4.51
C ILE A 94 5.91 8.75 5.28
N PHE A 95 6.83 9.67 5.61
CA PHE A 95 6.55 10.93 6.30
C PHE A 95 6.92 12.12 5.42
N GLY A 96 5.94 12.86 4.93
CA GLY A 96 6.20 13.93 3.97
C GLY A 96 6.90 13.40 2.72
N GLY A 97 8.13 13.87 2.48
CA GLY A 97 9.01 13.37 1.41
C GLY A 97 10.01 12.31 1.86
N ASN A 98 10.06 11.98 3.16
CA ASN A 98 11.01 11.03 3.74
C ASN A 98 10.41 9.61 3.74
N ALA A 99 11.17 8.65 3.19
CA ALA A 99 10.83 7.24 3.10
C ALA A 99 11.99 6.35 3.63
N ASP A 100 12.79 6.87 4.55
CA ASP A 100 14.03 6.23 5.03
C ASP A 100 13.75 5.15 6.10
N ASN A 101 12.60 5.24 6.80
CA ASN A 101 12.22 4.19 7.73
C ASN A 101 11.83 2.93 6.94
N ARG A 102 12.66 1.88 7.07
CA ARG A 102 12.51 0.58 6.40
C ARG A 102 12.45 -0.58 7.40
N ASP A 103 12.13 -0.30 8.67
CA ASP A 103 12.04 -1.29 9.74
C ASP A 103 10.74 -2.09 9.63
N THR A 104 10.69 -2.95 8.62
CA THR A 104 9.56 -3.85 8.35
C THR A 104 10.08 -5.15 7.73
N SER A 105 9.56 -6.27 8.19
CA SER A 105 9.95 -7.59 7.69
C SER A 105 9.02 -8.11 6.58
N ASP A 106 7.81 -7.60 6.46
CA ASP A 106 6.76 -8.17 5.61
C ASP A 106 6.14 -7.18 4.59
N ALA A 107 6.36 -5.89 4.71
CA ALA A 107 5.76 -4.92 3.79
C ALA A 107 6.11 -5.22 2.32
N GLN A 108 7.37 -5.59 2.03
CA GLN A 108 7.79 -5.98 0.69
C GLN A 108 7.06 -7.24 0.19
N LEU A 109 6.75 -8.18 1.09
CA LEU A 109 6.00 -9.39 0.73
C LEU A 109 4.53 -9.06 0.43
N TRP A 110 3.96 -8.09 1.13
CA TRP A 110 2.62 -7.57 0.84
C TRP A 110 2.56 -6.84 -0.51
N LEU A 111 3.66 -6.23 -0.97
CA LEU A 111 3.71 -5.64 -2.31
C LEU A 111 3.57 -6.71 -3.40
N PHE A 112 4.25 -7.85 -3.28
CA PHE A 112 4.07 -8.99 -4.21
C PHE A 112 2.64 -9.51 -4.19
N THR A 113 2.05 -9.64 -3.00
CA THR A 113 0.66 -10.09 -2.83
C THR A 113 -0.31 -9.13 -3.51
N ALA A 114 -0.14 -7.81 -3.30
CA ALA A 114 -0.98 -6.78 -3.91
C ALA A 114 -0.89 -6.80 -5.45
N CYS A 115 0.33 -6.93 -6.01
CA CYS A 115 0.52 -7.07 -7.46
C CYS A 115 -0.18 -8.34 -7.99
N SER A 116 -0.04 -9.46 -7.30
CA SER A 116 -0.70 -10.72 -7.68
C SER A 116 -2.21 -10.62 -7.67
N ASP A 117 -2.80 -10.01 -6.62
CA ASP A 117 -4.25 -9.83 -6.50
C ASP A 117 -4.79 -8.92 -7.62
N LEU A 118 -4.07 -7.84 -7.94
CA LEU A 118 -4.45 -6.93 -9.03
C LEU A 118 -4.35 -7.62 -10.40
N CYS A 119 -3.25 -8.30 -10.71
CA CYS A 119 -3.07 -9.04 -11.96
C CYS A 119 -4.16 -10.11 -12.17
N ARG A 120 -4.56 -10.80 -11.09
CA ARG A 120 -5.66 -11.76 -11.15
C ARG A 120 -6.99 -11.09 -11.45
N ALA A 121 -7.26 -9.94 -10.83
CA ALA A 121 -8.50 -9.19 -11.04
C ALA A 121 -8.59 -8.61 -12.47
N GLU A 122 -7.45 -8.29 -13.09
CA GLU A 122 -7.38 -7.80 -14.46
C GLU A 122 -7.33 -8.92 -15.50
N GLY A 123 -7.03 -10.15 -15.08
CA GLY A 123 -6.90 -11.31 -15.98
C GLY A 123 -5.62 -11.28 -16.81
N GLY A 124 -4.58 -10.55 -16.38
CA GLY A 124 -3.32 -10.42 -17.11
C GLY A 124 -2.20 -9.77 -16.32
N PHE A 125 -1.04 -9.63 -16.95
CA PHE A 125 0.19 -9.13 -16.34
C PHE A 125 0.66 -7.79 -16.94
N SER A 126 -0.13 -7.15 -17.79
CA SER A 126 0.25 -5.89 -18.47
C SER A 126 0.58 -4.76 -17.49
N PHE A 127 -0.06 -4.76 -16.31
CA PHE A 127 0.24 -3.83 -15.24
C PHE A 127 1.71 -3.87 -14.80
N LEU A 128 2.37 -5.04 -14.84
CA LEU A 128 3.77 -5.20 -14.45
C LEU A 128 4.76 -4.50 -15.41
N GLU A 129 4.31 -4.13 -16.61
CA GLU A 129 5.11 -3.40 -17.59
C GLU A 129 5.11 -1.88 -17.36
N GLN A 130 4.27 -1.39 -16.44
CA GLN A 130 4.21 0.05 -16.13
C GLN A 130 5.52 0.54 -15.51
N GLN A 131 5.88 1.78 -15.89
CA GLN A 131 7.08 2.43 -15.38
C GLN A 131 6.85 2.96 -13.97
N VAL A 132 7.81 2.69 -13.09
CA VAL A 132 7.89 3.32 -11.77
C VAL A 132 8.86 4.51 -11.80
N ARG A 133 8.76 5.41 -10.83
CA ARG A 133 9.54 6.67 -10.82
C ARG A 133 11.07 6.49 -10.84
N ASN A 134 11.57 5.32 -10.46
CA ASN A 134 13.00 5.01 -10.50
C ASN A 134 13.52 4.65 -11.91
N GLY A 135 12.68 4.70 -12.93
CA GLY A 135 13.03 4.43 -14.32
C GLY A 135 13.00 2.95 -14.71
N LYS A 136 12.61 2.06 -13.79
CA LYS A 136 12.41 0.62 -14.05
C LYS A 136 10.93 0.34 -14.35
N THR A 137 10.65 -0.82 -14.92
CA THR A 137 9.28 -1.35 -14.90
C THR A 137 8.93 -1.88 -13.50
N LEU A 138 7.65 -2.03 -13.22
CA LEU A 138 7.21 -2.64 -11.97
C LEU A 138 7.77 -4.06 -11.83
N LEU A 139 7.78 -4.85 -12.91
CA LEU A 139 8.36 -6.20 -12.91
C LEU A 139 9.85 -6.19 -12.54
N GLU A 140 10.65 -5.32 -13.16
CA GLU A 140 12.07 -5.17 -12.83
C GLU A 140 12.29 -4.76 -11.38
N SER A 141 11.41 -3.89 -10.85
CA SER A 141 11.46 -3.47 -9.45
C SER A 141 11.13 -4.63 -8.50
N LEU A 142 10.14 -5.46 -8.83
CA LEU A 142 9.80 -6.65 -8.06
C LEU A 142 10.91 -7.70 -8.10
N ILE A 143 11.52 -7.95 -9.26
CA ILE A 143 12.66 -8.88 -9.38
C ILE A 143 13.82 -8.39 -8.52
N SER A 144 14.20 -7.12 -8.64
CA SER A 144 15.27 -6.50 -7.84
C SER A 144 14.99 -6.56 -6.34
N LEU A 145 13.72 -6.42 -5.95
CA LEU A 145 13.27 -6.53 -4.56
C LEU A 145 13.43 -7.99 -4.04
N ALA A 146 13.03 -8.98 -4.84
CA ALA A 146 13.16 -10.38 -4.50
C ALA A 146 14.63 -10.81 -4.38
N GLU A 147 15.47 -10.42 -5.35
CA GLU A 147 16.91 -10.69 -5.34
C GLU A 147 17.58 -10.08 -4.10
N GLY A 148 17.24 -8.85 -3.75
CA GLY A 148 17.75 -8.18 -2.55
C GLY A 148 17.31 -8.87 -1.26
N LEU A 149 16.08 -9.37 -1.20
CA LEU A 149 15.59 -10.12 -0.04
C LEU A 149 16.30 -11.46 0.12
N ILE A 150 16.55 -12.18 -0.98
CA ILE A 150 17.29 -13.45 -0.99
C ILE A 150 18.77 -13.24 -0.61
N ALA A 151 19.39 -12.20 -1.13
CA ALA A 151 20.80 -11.88 -0.85
C ALA A 151 21.03 -11.33 0.58
N GLY A 152 19.97 -10.87 1.23
CA GLY A 152 20.01 -10.18 2.52
C GLY A 152 19.95 -8.67 2.39
N THR A 153 19.02 -8.08 3.11
CA THR A 153 18.74 -6.65 3.12
C THR A 153 19.66 -5.88 4.05
N PRO A 154 19.85 -4.57 3.87
CA PRO A 154 20.69 -3.75 4.76
C PRO A 154 20.25 -3.74 6.22
N ASN A 155 18.97 -4.01 6.52
CA ASN A 155 18.42 -4.10 7.86
C ASN A 155 18.38 -5.55 8.40
N GLY A 156 19.12 -6.48 7.77
CA GLY A 156 19.34 -7.83 8.29
C GLY A 156 18.21 -8.83 8.01
N ILE A 157 17.27 -8.50 7.15
CA ILE A 157 16.24 -9.45 6.70
C ILE A 157 16.81 -10.26 5.54
N ALA A 158 16.67 -11.58 5.56
CA ALA A 158 17.16 -12.47 4.51
C ALA A 158 16.34 -13.74 4.45
N VAL A 159 16.49 -14.49 3.36
CA VAL A 159 15.98 -15.86 3.27
C VAL A 159 17.04 -16.81 3.83
N ASP A 160 16.65 -17.62 4.81
CA ASP A 160 17.49 -18.70 5.32
C ASP A 160 17.61 -19.79 4.25
N PRO A 161 18.83 -20.12 3.80
CA PRO A 161 19.03 -21.04 2.67
C PRO A 161 18.67 -22.50 3.00
N GLU A 162 18.60 -22.88 4.27
CA GLU A 162 18.26 -24.26 4.67
C GLU A 162 16.76 -24.46 4.80
N SER A 163 16.09 -23.53 5.49
CA SER A 163 14.64 -23.61 5.75
C SER A 163 13.80 -22.94 4.67
N MET A 164 14.40 -22.07 3.86
CA MET A 164 13.72 -21.19 2.89
C MET A 164 12.71 -20.21 3.53
N LEU A 165 12.81 -20.01 4.83
CA LEU A 165 11.99 -19.05 5.56
C LEU A 165 12.67 -17.68 5.61
N VAL A 166 11.87 -16.64 5.74
CA VAL A 166 12.39 -15.29 5.93
C VAL A 166 12.85 -15.15 7.39
N PHE A 167 14.14 -14.89 7.56
CA PHE A 167 14.72 -14.46 8.82
C PHE A 167 14.57 -12.95 8.96
N SER A 168 14.13 -12.50 10.10
CA SER A 168 14.05 -11.07 10.45
C SER A 168 14.58 -10.85 11.86
N PRO A 169 15.51 -9.91 12.08
CA PRO A 169 15.76 -9.40 13.42
C PRO A 169 14.44 -8.81 13.92
N SER A 170 14.11 -9.00 15.20
CA SER A 170 12.80 -8.60 15.73
C SER A 170 12.56 -7.09 15.57
N HIS A 171 11.41 -6.76 15.09
CA HIS A 171 10.87 -5.40 14.97
C HIS A 171 9.49 -5.36 15.59
#